data_47735d423df2c6269ea383ca947b92ab
#
_entry.id   47735d423df2c6269ea383ca947b92ab
#
_cell.length_a   1.000
_cell.length_b   1.000
_cell.length_c   1.000
_cell.angle_alpha   90.00
_cell.angle_beta   90.00
_cell.angle_gamma   90.00
#
_symmetry.space_group_name_H-M   'P 1'
#
loop_
_entity.id
_entity.type
_entity.pdbx_description
1 polymer ?
#
loop_
_entity_poly.entity_id
_entity_poly.type
_entity_poly.pdbx_seq_one_letter_code
_entity_poly.pdbx_strand_id
1 'polypeptide(L)'
;MNNLDKQYTDLLKDILENGIEKNDRTGTGTISVFGRQIRHKMSEGFPLLTTKKMAFKSMVTELLWFLQGDTNIKYLVDNGCNIWNGDAYKGYEKECAIYGVDPMSMEQFIQAIKLYKDDRDPIEKIKNPAAHFIPDLTGYQLGDLGPVYGKQWRKWQGWMKYKNDDGKTGFGSLWYDQILRLIADLERNPDSRRLMVNAWNVAEIDQMTLPPCHYGFQVYTRELTYSERYKIWFSNNYETGMEYHEPNIPNFDDSYYEPTPTRAISLMWNQRSVDTFLGLPFNI
;
A
#
# COMPACT_ATOMS: atom_id res chain seq x y z
N MET A 1 -14.69 -23.97 -3.97
CA MET A 1 -14.53 -22.52 -3.61
C MET A 1 -13.67 -22.49 -2.37
N ASN A 2 -12.56 -21.78 -2.38
CA ASN A 2 -11.71 -21.63 -1.20
C ASN A 2 -12.36 -20.71 -0.15
N ASN A 3 -11.83 -20.68 1.07
CA ASN A 3 -12.40 -19.92 2.18
C ASN A 3 -12.43 -18.40 1.91
N LEU A 4 -11.42 -17.86 1.23
CA LEU A 4 -11.34 -16.44 0.90
C LEU A 4 -12.44 -16.03 -0.10
N ASP A 5 -12.60 -16.81 -1.18
CA ASP A 5 -13.65 -16.58 -2.17
C ASP A 5 -15.05 -16.70 -1.55
N LYS A 6 -15.22 -17.64 -0.61
CA LYS A 6 -16.48 -17.77 0.13
C LYS A 6 -16.79 -16.50 0.94
N GLN A 7 -15.84 -16.02 1.73
CA GLN A 7 -16.02 -14.78 2.51
C GLN A 7 -16.33 -13.58 1.61
N TYR A 8 -15.68 -13.50 0.45
CA TYR A 8 -15.93 -12.45 -0.53
C TYR A 8 -17.36 -12.54 -1.10
N THR A 9 -17.81 -13.72 -1.52
CA THR A 9 -19.16 -13.91 -2.05
C THR A 9 -20.23 -13.71 -0.99
N ASP A 10 -19.98 -14.12 0.25
CA ASP A 10 -20.86 -13.85 1.39
C ASP A 10 -20.98 -12.35 1.67
N LEU A 11 -19.88 -11.57 1.55
CA LEU A 11 -19.90 -10.12 1.67
C LEU A 11 -20.73 -9.46 0.56
N LEU A 12 -20.58 -9.91 -0.70
CA LEU A 12 -21.39 -9.39 -1.81
C LEU A 12 -22.89 -9.65 -1.56
N LYS A 13 -23.22 -10.84 -1.07
CA LYS A 13 -24.60 -11.20 -0.71
C LYS A 13 -25.14 -10.31 0.43
N ASP A 14 -24.34 -10.11 1.49
CA ASP A 14 -24.71 -9.22 2.61
C ASP A 14 -24.96 -7.78 2.13
N ILE A 15 -24.17 -7.26 1.20
CA ILE A 15 -24.38 -5.93 0.62
C ILE A 15 -25.71 -5.86 -0.13
N LEU A 16 -26.04 -6.89 -0.93
CA LEU A 16 -27.30 -6.92 -1.70
C LEU A 16 -28.53 -7.08 -0.82
N GLU A 17 -28.44 -7.85 0.26
CA GLU A 17 -29.55 -8.15 1.14
C GLU A 17 -29.77 -7.10 2.24
N ASN A 18 -28.71 -6.52 2.78
CA ASN A 18 -28.72 -5.67 3.97
C ASN A 18 -28.14 -4.27 3.73
N GLY A 19 -27.66 -3.98 2.52
CA GLY A 19 -27.06 -2.69 2.19
C GLY A 19 -28.09 -1.57 2.11
N ILE A 20 -27.63 -0.36 2.40
CA ILE A 20 -28.42 0.86 2.31
C ILE A 20 -28.05 1.60 1.04
N GLU A 21 -29.06 1.94 0.24
CA GLU A 21 -28.87 2.78 -0.94
C GLU A 21 -28.49 4.21 -0.54
N LYS A 22 -27.49 4.76 -1.21
CA LYS A 22 -27.02 6.13 -1.03
C LYS A 22 -26.71 6.77 -2.37
N ASN A 23 -26.99 8.04 -2.49
CA ASN A 23 -26.46 8.83 -3.59
C ASN A 23 -24.96 9.04 -3.40
N ASP A 24 -24.23 8.98 -4.49
CA ASP A 24 -22.80 9.28 -4.52
C ASP A 24 -22.52 10.51 -5.40
N ARG A 25 -21.26 10.99 -5.38
CA ARG A 25 -20.84 12.15 -6.16
C ARG A 25 -20.87 11.93 -7.68
N THR A 26 -20.96 10.69 -8.15
CA THR A 26 -21.00 10.34 -9.57
C THR A 26 -22.43 10.26 -10.12
N GLY A 27 -23.44 10.26 -9.25
CA GLY A 27 -24.85 10.12 -9.61
C GLY A 27 -25.27 8.70 -9.95
N THR A 28 -24.35 7.73 -9.86
CA THR A 28 -24.65 6.31 -10.12
C THR A 28 -25.40 5.67 -8.95
N GLY A 29 -25.15 6.17 -7.74
CA GLY A 29 -25.64 5.58 -6.50
C GLY A 29 -24.78 4.41 -6.03
N THR A 30 -24.90 4.07 -4.75
CA THR A 30 -24.20 2.95 -4.12
C THR A 30 -25.12 2.21 -3.17
N ILE A 31 -24.94 0.88 -3.08
CA ILE A 31 -25.50 0.07 -2.00
C ILE A 31 -24.35 -0.27 -1.06
N SER A 32 -24.47 0.04 0.22
CA SER A 32 -23.34 -0.07 1.15
C SER A 32 -23.71 -0.67 2.50
N VAL A 33 -22.79 -1.45 3.05
CA VAL A 33 -22.74 -1.88 4.46
C VAL A 33 -21.50 -1.27 5.14
N PHE A 34 -21.53 -1.17 6.46
CA PHE A 34 -20.41 -0.62 7.23
C PHE A 34 -19.83 -1.65 8.19
N GLY A 35 -18.49 -1.62 8.36
CA GLY A 35 -17.82 -2.43 9.37
C GLY A 35 -17.83 -3.93 9.07
N ARG A 36 -17.29 -4.33 7.92
CA ARG A 36 -17.11 -5.75 7.56
C ARG A 36 -15.65 -6.12 7.57
N GLN A 37 -15.35 -7.40 7.80
CA GLN A 37 -13.99 -7.92 7.86
C GLN A 37 -13.90 -9.25 7.10
N ILE A 38 -12.84 -9.39 6.31
CA ILE A 38 -12.40 -10.66 5.73
C ILE A 38 -11.16 -11.12 6.48
N ARG A 39 -11.08 -12.42 6.80
CA ARG A 39 -9.92 -13.03 7.48
C ARG A 39 -9.34 -14.13 6.63
N HIS A 40 -8.02 -14.13 6.52
CA HIS A 40 -7.29 -15.14 5.78
C HIS A 40 -6.11 -15.69 6.60
N LYS A 41 -5.83 -16.99 6.45
CA LYS A 41 -4.65 -17.63 7.01
C LYS A 41 -3.63 -17.83 5.90
N MET A 42 -2.42 -17.26 6.06
CA MET A 42 -1.36 -17.37 5.05
C MET A 42 -0.90 -18.81 4.79
N SER A 43 -1.17 -19.75 5.73
CA SER A 43 -0.96 -21.19 5.51
C SER A 43 -1.91 -21.79 4.45
N GLU A 44 -2.98 -21.09 4.09
CA GLU A 44 -3.91 -21.46 3.00
C GLU A 44 -3.47 -20.91 1.63
N GLY A 45 -2.29 -20.29 1.56
CA GLY A 45 -1.73 -19.65 0.37
C GLY A 45 -1.84 -18.13 0.40
N PHE A 46 -1.43 -17.49 -0.69
CA PHE A 46 -1.55 -16.03 -0.82
C PHE A 46 -3.02 -15.60 -0.95
N PRO A 47 -3.46 -14.51 -0.28
CA PRO A 47 -4.87 -14.07 -0.25
C PRO A 47 -5.33 -13.45 -1.58
N LEU A 48 -5.29 -14.21 -2.65
CA LEU A 48 -5.74 -13.80 -3.97
C LEU A 48 -7.12 -14.40 -4.27
N LEU A 49 -8.09 -13.54 -4.58
CA LEU A 49 -9.40 -13.99 -5.04
C LEU A 49 -9.29 -14.73 -6.37
N THR A 50 -10.05 -15.82 -6.53
CA THR A 50 -10.11 -16.61 -7.77
C THR A 50 -11.45 -16.47 -8.50
N THR A 51 -12.37 -15.67 -7.96
CA THR A 51 -13.68 -15.39 -8.55
C THR A 51 -13.59 -14.58 -9.85
N LYS A 52 -12.47 -13.92 -10.09
CA LYS A 52 -12.16 -13.26 -11.38
C LYS A 52 -10.65 -13.21 -11.61
N LYS A 53 -10.24 -12.86 -12.82
CA LYS A 53 -8.82 -12.70 -13.17
C LYS A 53 -8.25 -11.46 -12.47
N MET A 54 -7.28 -11.67 -11.60
CA MET A 54 -6.60 -10.64 -10.85
C MET A 54 -5.40 -10.07 -11.60
N ALA A 55 -5.20 -8.74 -11.49
CA ALA A 55 -4.06 -8.04 -12.07
C ALA A 55 -2.83 -8.10 -11.13
N PHE A 56 -2.38 -9.31 -10.76
CA PHE A 56 -1.36 -9.55 -9.74
C PHE A 56 -0.08 -8.75 -9.98
N LYS A 57 0.40 -8.68 -11.24
CA LYS A 57 1.58 -7.88 -11.58
C LYS A 57 1.40 -6.40 -11.21
N SER A 58 0.23 -5.81 -11.49
CA SER A 58 -0.05 -4.41 -11.17
C SER A 58 -0.09 -4.17 -9.66
N MET A 59 -0.67 -5.10 -8.88
CA MET A 59 -0.70 -5.02 -7.42
C MET A 59 0.71 -5.02 -6.83
N VAL A 60 1.59 -5.92 -7.30
CA VAL A 60 2.98 -5.97 -6.85
C VAL A 60 3.74 -4.71 -7.25
N THR A 61 3.55 -4.22 -8.48
CA THR A 61 4.18 -3.00 -8.97
C THR A 61 3.78 -1.79 -8.13
N GLU A 62 2.49 -1.66 -7.81
CA GLU A 62 1.99 -0.57 -6.96
C GLU A 62 2.56 -0.65 -5.54
N LEU A 63 2.57 -1.83 -4.92
CA LEU A 63 3.15 -2.01 -3.59
C LEU A 63 4.64 -1.64 -3.56
N LEU A 64 5.41 -2.05 -4.55
CA LEU A 64 6.83 -1.68 -4.66
C LEU A 64 7.01 -0.17 -4.82
N TRP A 65 6.14 0.48 -5.57
CA TRP A 65 6.13 1.94 -5.72
C TRP A 65 5.86 2.64 -4.38
N PHE A 66 4.87 2.20 -3.58
CA PHE A 66 4.65 2.72 -2.23
C PHE A 66 5.88 2.52 -1.33
N LEU A 67 6.49 1.33 -1.36
CA LEU A 67 7.66 1.01 -0.54
C LEU A 67 8.92 1.82 -0.93
N GLN A 68 9.01 2.27 -2.17
CA GLN A 68 10.07 3.20 -2.62
C GLN A 68 9.86 4.63 -2.08
N GLY A 69 8.68 4.95 -1.57
CA GLY A 69 8.34 6.29 -1.10
C GLY A 69 8.08 7.26 -2.25
N ASP A 70 7.81 6.74 -3.42
CA ASP A 70 7.53 7.51 -4.63
C ASP A 70 6.07 7.96 -4.67
N THR A 71 5.81 9.07 -5.33
CA THR A 71 4.48 9.67 -5.54
C THR A 71 4.18 9.94 -7.01
N ASN A 72 5.20 9.79 -7.87
CA ASN A 72 5.06 9.99 -9.30
C ASN A 72 4.71 8.68 -10.02
N ILE A 73 3.74 8.72 -10.91
CA ILE A 73 3.27 7.53 -11.63
C ILE A 73 4.25 7.00 -12.69
N LYS A 74 5.37 7.68 -12.93
CA LYS A 74 6.34 7.26 -13.95
C LYS A 74 6.80 5.81 -13.77
N TYR A 75 7.17 5.42 -12.54
CA TYR A 75 7.55 4.04 -12.24
C TYR A 75 6.42 3.05 -12.59
N LEU A 76 5.17 3.41 -12.29
CA LEU A 76 4.00 2.57 -12.60
C LEU A 76 3.81 2.42 -14.10
N VAL A 77 3.85 3.53 -14.84
CA VAL A 77 3.69 3.57 -16.31
C VAL A 77 4.79 2.76 -16.99
N ASP A 78 6.04 2.93 -16.58
CA ASP A 78 7.20 2.21 -17.13
C ASP A 78 7.11 0.69 -16.91
N ASN A 79 6.43 0.26 -15.84
CA ASN A 79 6.19 -1.14 -15.51
C ASN A 79 4.82 -1.68 -15.98
N GLY A 80 4.09 -0.89 -16.78
CA GLY A 80 2.80 -1.28 -17.36
C GLY A 80 1.63 -1.31 -16.38
N CYS A 81 1.74 -0.63 -15.25
CA CYS A 81 0.68 -0.46 -14.26
C CYS A 81 -0.05 0.87 -14.50
N ASN A 82 -1.29 0.82 -14.96
CA ASN A 82 -2.05 1.99 -15.42
C ASN A 82 -3.14 2.46 -14.45
N ILE A 83 -3.22 1.87 -13.25
CA ILE A 83 -4.34 2.09 -12.32
C ILE A 83 -4.45 3.52 -11.82
N TRP A 84 -3.34 4.26 -11.76
CA TRP A 84 -3.29 5.65 -11.31
C TRP A 84 -3.33 6.69 -12.43
N ASN A 85 -3.32 6.26 -13.70
CA ASN A 85 -3.24 7.18 -14.86
C ASN A 85 -4.39 8.19 -14.87
N GLY A 86 -5.62 7.73 -14.61
CA GLY A 86 -6.80 8.58 -14.61
C GLY A 86 -6.79 9.65 -13.52
N ASP A 87 -6.32 9.30 -12.30
CA ASP A 87 -6.26 10.25 -11.20
C ASP A 87 -5.12 11.26 -11.41
N ALA A 88 -3.96 10.80 -11.89
CA ALA A 88 -2.85 11.68 -12.25
C ALA A 88 -3.25 12.68 -13.35
N TYR A 89 -3.97 12.22 -14.37
CA TYR A 89 -4.44 13.08 -15.45
C TYR A 89 -5.45 14.12 -14.97
N LYS A 90 -6.40 13.75 -14.10
CA LYS A 90 -7.32 14.72 -13.46
C LYS A 90 -6.59 15.77 -12.63
N GLY A 91 -5.51 15.37 -11.93
CA GLY A 91 -4.62 16.31 -11.23
C GLY A 91 -3.99 17.29 -12.21
N TYR A 92 -3.46 16.80 -13.32
CA TYR A 92 -2.88 17.62 -14.39
C TYR A 92 -3.90 18.59 -15.01
N GLU A 93 -5.12 18.15 -15.32
CA GLU A 93 -6.20 19.02 -15.85
C GLU A 93 -6.52 20.16 -14.86
N LYS A 94 -6.55 19.89 -13.55
CA LYS A 94 -6.77 20.94 -12.54
C LYS A 94 -5.65 21.97 -12.53
N GLU A 95 -4.40 21.53 -12.61
CA GLU A 95 -3.26 22.45 -12.66
C GLU A 95 -3.31 23.29 -13.96
N CYS A 96 -3.58 22.70 -15.10
CA CYS A 96 -3.78 23.44 -16.36
C CYS A 96 -4.87 24.51 -16.20
N ALA A 97 -5.99 24.18 -15.57
CA ALA A 97 -7.07 25.15 -15.34
C ALA A 97 -6.65 26.31 -14.43
N ILE A 98 -5.84 26.06 -13.39
CA ILE A 98 -5.31 27.10 -12.53
C ILE A 98 -4.42 28.08 -13.29
N TYR A 99 -3.59 27.56 -14.21
CA TYR A 99 -2.67 28.38 -15.01
C TYR A 99 -3.29 28.91 -16.33
N GLY A 100 -4.55 28.57 -16.63
CA GLY A 100 -5.26 29.02 -17.83
C GLY A 100 -4.67 28.45 -19.12
N VAL A 101 -4.14 27.24 -19.10
CA VAL A 101 -3.58 26.52 -20.24
C VAL A 101 -4.44 25.32 -20.61
N ASP A 102 -4.51 25.02 -21.92
CA ASP A 102 -5.23 23.84 -22.39
C ASP A 102 -4.47 22.56 -22.05
N PRO A 103 -5.12 21.55 -21.45
CA PRO A 103 -4.46 20.28 -21.17
C PRO A 103 -4.20 19.50 -22.46
N MET A 104 -3.07 18.80 -22.51
CA MET A 104 -2.83 17.78 -23.53
C MET A 104 -3.81 16.61 -23.37
N SER A 105 -3.99 15.79 -24.42
CA SER A 105 -4.82 14.59 -24.30
C SER A 105 -4.21 13.59 -23.29
N MET A 106 -5.03 12.70 -22.74
CA MET A 106 -4.59 11.61 -21.85
C MET A 106 -3.47 10.77 -22.47
N GLU A 107 -3.56 10.48 -23.76
CA GLU A 107 -2.54 9.72 -24.49
C GLU A 107 -1.21 10.46 -24.55
N GLN A 108 -1.25 11.76 -24.91
CA GLN A 108 -0.07 12.64 -24.91
C GLN A 108 0.54 12.78 -23.51
N PHE A 109 -0.29 12.92 -22.49
CA PHE A 109 0.14 12.98 -21.09
C PHE A 109 0.93 11.72 -20.66
N ILE A 110 0.40 10.53 -20.94
CA ILE A 110 1.10 9.27 -20.63
C ILE A 110 2.37 9.12 -21.45
N GLN A 111 2.35 9.52 -22.73
CA GLN A 111 3.55 9.49 -23.56
C GLN A 111 4.62 10.47 -23.05
N ALA A 112 4.23 11.65 -22.60
CA ALA A 112 5.15 12.62 -22.01
C ALA A 112 5.80 12.05 -20.74
N ILE A 113 5.03 11.39 -19.85
CA ILE A 113 5.57 10.71 -18.66
C ILE A 113 6.57 9.61 -19.03
N LYS A 114 6.30 8.80 -20.05
CA LYS A 114 7.25 7.76 -20.52
C LYS A 114 8.56 8.35 -21.00
N LEU A 115 8.49 9.45 -21.73
CA LEU A 115 9.67 10.13 -22.30
C LEU A 115 10.42 10.97 -21.26
N TYR A 116 9.77 11.30 -20.16
CA TYR A 116 10.36 12.13 -19.11
C TYR A 116 11.49 11.37 -18.43
N LYS A 117 12.70 11.88 -18.55
CA LYS A 117 13.86 11.39 -17.79
C LYS A 117 14.04 12.28 -16.57
N ASP A 118 14.40 11.64 -15.46
CA ASP A 118 14.51 12.23 -14.12
C ASP A 118 15.08 13.66 -14.13
N ASP A 119 14.37 14.59 -13.47
CA ASP A 119 14.66 16.03 -13.41
C ASP A 119 16.01 16.43 -12.80
N ARG A 120 16.79 15.45 -12.34
CA ARG A 120 18.08 15.69 -11.68
C ARG A 120 19.20 16.07 -12.63
N ASP A 121 19.01 15.94 -13.93
CA ASP A 121 19.99 16.40 -14.93
C ASP A 121 19.45 17.59 -15.74
N PRO A 122 19.92 18.84 -15.46
CA PRO A 122 19.52 20.04 -16.19
C PRO A 122 19.84 20.01 -17.69
N ILE A 123 20.81 19.19 -18.11
CA ILE A 123 21.24 19.07 -19.50
C ILE A 123 20.26 18.21 -20.31
N GLU A 124 19.59 17.25 -19.68
CA GLU A 124 18.58 16.44 -20.33
C GLU A 124 17.27 17.19 -20.58
N LYS A 125 16.91 18.20 -19.76
CA LYS A 125 15.77 19.10 -20.03
C LYS A 125 15.85 19.76 -21.40
N ILE A 126 17.06 20.14 -21.83
CA ILE A 126 17.28 20.85 -23.12
C ILE A 126 17.15 19.88 -24.30
N LYS A 127 17.35 18.59 -24.11
CA LYS A 127 17.35 17.57 -25.17
C LYS A 127 16.04 16.79 -25.28
N ASN A 128 15.09 16.98 -24.37
CA ASN A 128 13.84 16.23 -24.33
C ASN A 128 12.77 16.95 -25.18
N PRO A 129 12.34 16.40 -26.32
CA PRO A 129 11.28 16.99 -27.14
C PRO A 129 9.95 17.13 -26.38
N ALA A 130 9.68 16.27 -25.38
CA ALA A 130 8.48 16.35 -24.55
C ALA A 130 8.49 17.58 -23.64
N ALA A 131 9.64 18.15 -23.31
CA ALA A 131 9.74 19.36 -22.51
C ALA A 131 9.10 20.59 -23.17
N HIS A 132 8.95 20.57 -24.49
CA HIS A 132 8.29 21.64 -25.24
C HIS A 132 6.76 21.53 -25.25
N PHE A 133 6.21 20.38 -24.84
CA PHE A 133 4.76 20.15 -24.75
C PHE A 133 4.21 20.27 -23.34
N ILE A 134 5.09 20.37 -22.32
CA ILE A 134 4.66 20.56 -20.94
C ILE A 134 4.47 22.07 -20.75
N PRO A 135 3.25 22.56 -20.47
CA PRO A 135 3.07 23.94 -20.05
C PRO A 135 4.00 24.22 -18.86
N ASP A 136 4.62 25.38 -18.81
CA ASP A 136 5.47 25.78 -17.67
C ASP A 136 4.57 26.02 -16.43
N LEU A 137 4.13 24.91 -15.85
CA LEU A 137 3.39 24.89 -14.59
C LEU A 137 4.42 24.97 -13.47
N THR A 138 4.80 26.18 -13.11
CA THR A 138 5.84 26.41 -12.10
C THR A 138 5.57 25.66 -10.81
N GLY A 139 6.40 24.65 -10.53
CA GLY A 139 6.30 23.81 -9.34
C GLY A 139 5.47 22.53 -9.50
N TYR A 140 4.77 22.32 -10.61
CA TYR A 140 4.09 21.04 -10.85
C TYR A 140 5.04 20.03 -11.52
N GLN A 141 5.08 18.84 -10.98
CA GLN A 141 5.82 17.72 -11.56
C GLN A 141 4.85 16.79 -12.29
N LEU A 142 5.04 16.61 -13.61
CA LEU A 142 4.17 15.79 -14.43
C LEU A 142 4.06 14.36 -13.89
N GLY A 143 2.83 13.93 -13.60
CA GLY A 143 2.55 12.60 -13.05
C GLY A 143 2.66 12.47 -11.55
N ASP A 144 2.98 13.54 -10.81
CA ASP A 144 2.95 13.52 -9.35
C ASP A 144 1.51 13.54 -8.83
N LEU A 145 1.23 12.72 -7.82
CA LEU A 145 -0.08 12.58 -7.19
C LEU A 145 -0.19 13.36 -5.87
N GLY A 146 0.85 14.10 -5.50
CA GLY A 146 0.98 14.71 -4.19
C GLY A 146 1.39 13.70 -3.11
N PRO A 147 1.21 14.05 -1.83
CA PRO A 147 1.76 13.27 -0.71
C PRO A 147 0.97 11.98 -0.42
N VAL A 148 0.77 11.13 -1.44
CA VAL A 148 0.06 9.85 -1.33
C VAL A 148 0.88 8.78 -0.58
N TYR A 149 0.40 7.56 -0.54
CA TYR A 149 0.92 6.41 0.22
C TYR A 149 2.43 6.33 0.40
N GLY A 150 3.21 6.40 -0.69
CA GLY A 150 4.66 6.26 -0.66
C GLY A 150 5.31 7.32 0.23
N LYS A 151 4.92 8.58 0.05
CA LYS A 151 5.41 9.68 0.89
C LYS A 151 5.00 9.48 2.36
N GLN A 152 3.75 9.10 2.63
CA GLN A 152 3.31 8.90 4.00
C GLN A 152 4.04 7.75 4.70
N TRP A 153 4.28 6.66 4.02
CA TRP A 153 4.96 5.49 4.58
C TRP A 153 6.45 5.72 4.83
N ARG A 154 7.13 6.44 3.91
CA ARG A 154 8.59 6.56 3.91
C ARG A 154 9.12 7.94 4.30
N LYS A 155 8.28 8.98 4.24
CA LYS A 155 8.68 10.37 4.47
C LYS A 155 7.56 11.15 5.18
N TRP A 156 6.98 10.59 6.25
CA TRP A 156 5.97 11.28 7.05
C TRP A 156 6.58 12.53 7.68
N GLN A 157 6.02 13.70 7.38
CA GLN A 157 6.50 14.95 7.94
C GLN A 157 6.02 15.14 9.38
N GLY A 158 6.95 15.48 10.25
CA GLY A 158 6.69 15.84 11.63
C GLY A 158 7.56 17.00 12.07
N TRP A 159 7.35 17.42 13.30
CA TRP A 159 8.12 18.46 13.94
C TRP A 159 8.84 17.90 15.14
N MET A 160 10.10 18.29 15.31
CA MET A 160 10.85 17.99 16.52
C MET A 160 11.27 19.28 17.23
N LYS A 161 11.27 19.19 18.55
CA LYS A 161 11.85 20.19 19.43
C LYS A 161 13.32 19.84 19.66
N TYR A 162 14.22 20.75 19.43
CA TYR A 162 15.65 20.57 19.69
C TYR A 162 16.22 21.74 20.50
N LYS A 163 17.38 21.53 21.10
CA LYS A 163 18.19 22.64 21.67
C LYS A 163 19.34 22.92 20.71
N ASN A 164 19.53 24.20 20.38
CA ASN A 164 20.70 24.64 19.64
C ASN A 164 21.92 24.71 20.57
N ASP A 165 23.08 25.02 20.00
CA ASP A 165 24.36 25.11 20.73
C ASP A 165 24.32 26.15 21.87
N ASP A 166 23.50 27.18 21.76
CA ASP A 166 23.30 28.21 22.80
C ASP A 166 22.28 27.74 23.90
N GLY A 167 21.82 26.50 23.85
CA GLY A 167 20.83 25.95 24.79
C GLY A 167 19.40 26.45 24.57
N LYS A 168 19.13 27.27 23.54
CA LYS A 168 17.79 27.75 23.21
C LYS A 168 16.99 26.66 22.52
N THR A 169 15.70 26.63 22.81
CA THR A 169 14.79 25.69 22.16
C THR A 169 14.44 26.17 20.75
N GLY A 170 14.69 25.31 19.76
CA GLY A 170 14.21 25.45 18.39
C GLY A 170 13.20 24.38 18.03
N PHE A 171 12.53 24.56 16.90
CA PHE A 171 11.66 23.59 16.27
C PHE A 171 12.15 23.38 14.84
N GLY A 172 12.19 22.12 14.42
CA GLY A 172 12.62 21.75 13.07
C GLY A 172 11.70 20.69 12.47
N SER A 173 11.64 20.69 11.15
CA SER A 173 10.97 19.63 10.41
C SER A 173 11.80 18.35 10.48
N LEU A 174 11.15 17.23 10.67
CA LEU A 174 11.75 15.90 10.67
C LEU A 174 10.91 14.96 9.80
N TRP A 175 11.60 14.09 9.07
CA TRP A 175 10.98 13.05 8.27
C TRP A 175 11.03 11.72 9.01
N TYR A 176 9.89 11.04 9.08
CA TYR A 176 9.79 9.72 9.69
C TYR A 176 9.53 8.67 8.61
N ASP A 177 10.40 7.69 8.53
CA ASP A 177 10.18 6.48 7.75
C ASP A 177 9.42 5.47 8.64
N GLN A 178 8.11 5.34 8.41
CA GLN A 178 7.26 4.45 9.21
C GLN A 178 7.57 2.98 8.97
N ILE A 179 8.01 2.60 7.76
CA ILE A 179 8.37 1.21 7.42
C ILE A 179 9.66 0.81 8.14
N LEU A 180 10.71 1.62 8.05
CA LEU A 180 11.96 1.33 8.77
C LEU A 180 11.74 1.32 10.28
N ARG A 181 10.91 2.22 10.80
CA ARG A 181 10.56 2.25 12.22
C ARG A 181 9.80 0.99 12.65
N LEU A 182 8.84 0.54 11.84
CA LEU A 182 8.10 -0.70 12.11
C LEU A 182 9.05 -1.90 12.20
N ILE A 183 10.02 -2.02 11.27
CA ILE A 183 11.01 -3.09 11.26
C ILE A 183 11.86 -3.03 12.53
N ALA A 184 12.43 -1.86 12.86
CA ALA A 184 13.24 -1.68 14.05
C ALA A 184 12.46 -1.94 15.36
N ASP A 185 11.18 -1.56 15.41
CA ASP A 185 10.32 -1.84 16.57
C ASP A 185 9.96 -3.32 16.68
N LEU A 186 9.77 -4.03 15.55
CA LEU A 186 9.58 -5.49 15.52
C LEU A 186 10.82 -6.24 16.05
N GLU A 187 12.02 -5.81 15.66
CA GLU A 187 13.27 -6.42 16.13
C GLU A 187 13.49 -6.17 17.63
N ARG A 188 13.23 -4.95 18.09
CA ARG A 188 13.47 -4.55 19.48
C ARG A 188 12.43 -5.06 20.47
N ASN A 189 11.15 -5.03 20.09
CA ASN A 189 10.02 -5.40 20.92
C ASN A 189 8.86 -5.94 20.07
N PRO A 190 8.94 -7.21 19.64
CA PRO A 190 7.94 -7.82 18.77
C PRO A 190 6.54 -7.91 19.39
N ASP A 191 6.41 -7.83 20.73
CA ASP A 191 5.12 -7.84 21.44
C ASP A 191 4.52 -6.43 21.62
N SER A 192 5.12 -5.42 21.01
CA SER A 192 4.60 -4.05 21.05
C SER A 192 3.20 -3.96 20.43
N ARG A 193 2.31 -3.21 21.07
CA ARG A 193 0.97 -2.87 20.55
C ARG A 193 0.99 -1.64 19.66
N ARG A 194 2.18 -1.09 19.32
CA ARG A 194 2.38 0.15 18.57
C ARG A 194 2.97 -0.09 17.18
N LEU A 195 2.90 -1.31 16.69
CA LEU A 195 3.42 -1.72 15.39
C LEU A 195 2.42 -1.33 14.30
N MET A 196 2.42 -0.07 13.91
CA MET A 196 1.45 0.52 13.00
C MET A 196 2.12 1.39 11.94
N VAL A 197 1.51 1.40 10.75
CA VAL A 197 1.82 2.31 9.64
C VAL A 197 0.52 2.97 9.20
N ASN A 198 0.55 4.29 8.97
CA ASN A 198 -0.61 5.09 8.63
C ASN A 198 -0.34 5.92 7.36
N ALA A 199 -1.33 5.99 6.48
CA ALA A 199 -1.30 6.84 5.29
C ALA A 199 -2.26 8.04 5.38
N TRP A 200 -3.17 8.05 6.38
CA TRP A 200 -4.15 9.12 6.56
C TRP A 200 -3.54 10.29 7.32
N ASN A 201 -2.94 11.23 6.60
CA ASN A 201 -2.36 12.45 7.16
C ASN A 201 -3.31 13.62 6.97
N VAL A 202 -4.02 14.01 8.04
CA VAL A 202 -5.03 15.07 7.98
C VAL A 202 -4.45 16.42 7.54
N ALA A 203 -3.17 16.68 7.84
CA ALA A 203 -2.51 17.93 7.45
C ALA A 203 -2.17 18.02 5.95
N GLU A 204 -2.14 16.90 5.25
CA GLU A 204 -1.74 16.82 3.85
C GLU A 204 -2.80 16.22 2.93
N ILE A 205 -3.95 15.81 3.47
CA ILE A 205 -4.96 15.05 2.72
C ILE A 205 -5.54 15.84 1.54
N ASP A 206 -5.67 17.16 1.69
CA ASP A 206 -6.19 18.04 0.64
C ASP A 206 -5.17 18.31 -0.50
N GLN A 207 -3.91 17.93 -0.27
CA GLN A 207 -2.84 18.01 -1.28
C GLN A 207 -2.72 16.73 -2.09
N MET A 208 -3.42 15.67 -1.70
CA MET A 208 -3.41 14.38 -2.41
C MET A 208 -4.39 14.42 -3.57
N THR A 209 -3.99 13.94 -4.73
CA THR A 209 -4.89 13.77 -5.88
C THR A 209 -6.05 12.85 -5.53
N LEU A 210 -5.79 11.81 -4.74
CA LEU A 210 -6.79 10.89 -4.19
C LEU A 210 -6.46 10.56 -2.72
N PRO A 211 -7.37 10.86 -1.77
CA PRO A 211 -7.21 10.45 -0.38
C PRO A 211 -7.11 8.92 -0.24
N PRO A 212 -6.28 8.40 0.69
CA PRO A 212 -6.03 6.97 0.82
C PRO A 212 -7.30 6.14 1.02
N CYS A 213 -7.52 5.12 0.19
CA CYS A 213 -8.61 4.16 0.36
C CYS A 213 -8.30 3.19 1.52
N HIS A 214 -7.08 2.66 1.57
CA HIS A 214 -6.54 1.93 2.71
C HIS A 214 -5.68 2.89 3.55
N TYR A 215 -6.15 3.22 4.75
CA TYR A 215 -5.56 4.30 5.53
C TYR A 215 -4.44 3.86 6.48
N GLY A 216 -4.26 2.55 6.67
CA GLY A 216 -3.19 2.04 7.52
C GLY A 216 -3.28 0.56 7.79
N PHE A 217 -2.24 0.04 8.42
CA PHE A 217 -2.21 -1.33 8.88
C PHE A 217 -1.53 -1.45 10.24
N GLN A 218 -1.88 -2.51 10.97
CA GLN A 218 -1.26 -2.88 12.23
C GLN A 218 -0.71 -4.29 12.13
N VAL A 219 0.47 -4.48 12.71
CA VAL A 219 1.12 -5.77 12.83
C VAL A 219 1.00 -6.28 14.26
N TYR A 220 0.71 -7.56 14.40
CA TYR A 220 0.71 -8.29 15.66
C TYR A 220 1.59 -9.52 15.54
N THR A 221 2.43 -9.78 16.54
CA THR A 221 3.23 -10.98 16.59
C THR A 221 2.95 -11.76 17.88
N ARG A 222 3.21 -13.05 17.84
CA ARG A 222 3.22 -13.94 19.00
C ARG A 222 4.25 -15.03 18.84
N GLU A 223 4.73 -15.57 19.93
CA GLU A 223 5.55 -16.77 19.88
C GLU A 223 4.75 -17.94 19.31
N LEU A 224 5.43 -18.78 18.54
CA LEU A 224 4.90 -20.05 18.10
C LEU A 224 5.07 -21.09 19.21
N THR A 225 4.04 -21.88 19.41
CA THR A 225 4.16 -23.04 20.28
C THR A 225 5.10 -24.08 19.68
N TYR A 226 5.60 -24.95 20.51
CA TYR A 226 6.40 -26.08 20.08
C TYR A 226 5.74 -26.88 18.94
N SER A 227 4.47 -27.26 19.13
CA SER A 227 3.69 -27.98 18.14
C SER A 227 3.59 -27.25 16.79
N GLU A 228 3.43 -25.92 16.82
CA GLU A 228 3.38 -25.11 15.60
C GLU A 228 4.75 -25.10 14.87
N ARG A 229 5.83 -24.94 15.62
CA ARG A 229 7.20 -24.97 15.06
C ARG A 229 7.53 -26.34 14.46
N TYR A 230 7.20 -27.41 15.17
CA TYR A 230 7.39 -28.76 14.67
C TYR A 230 6.58 -29.02 13.38
N LYS A 231 5.32 -28.55 13.32
CA LYS A 231 4.52 -28.65 12.08
C LYS A 231 5.16 -27.94 10.90
N ILE A 232 5.70 -26.74 11.12
CA ILE A 232 6.41 -26.00 10.08
C ILE A 232 7.67 -26.76 9.64
N TRP A 233 8.45 -27.21 10.58
CA TRP A 233 9.65 -28.01 10.29
C TRP A 233 9.32 -29.29 9.53
N PHE A 234 8.31 -30.02 9.97
CA PHE A 234 7.86 -31.26 9.32
C PHE A 234 7.43 -31.00 7.88
N SER A 235 6.60 -29.99 7.63
CA SER A 235 6.13 -29.64 6.28
C SER A 235 7.25 -29.18 5.34
N ASN A 236 8.36 -28.65 5.87
CA ASN A 236 9.51 -28.23 5.06
C ASN A 236 10.49 -29.36 4.75
N ASN A 237 10.49 -30.44 5.53
CA ASN A 237 11.48 -31.52 5.41
C ASN A 237 10.91 -32.84 4.90
N TYR A 238 9.59 -32.99 4.87
CA TYR A 238 8.93 -34.22 4.42
C TYR A 238 7.93 -33.92 3.31
N GLU A 239 7.81 -34.89 2.37
CA GLU A 239 6.90 -34.77 1.24
C GLU A 239 5.42 -34.79 1.68
N THR A 240 4.56 -34.13 0.90
CA THR A 240 3.11 -34.16 1.05
C THR A 240 2.58 -35.59 0.98
N GLY A 241 2.04 -36.08 2.08
CA GLY A 241 1.48 -37.44 2.18
C GLY A 241 2.01 -38.29 3.34
N MET A 242 3.05 -37.84 4.01
CA MET A 242 3.46 -38.47 5.29
C MET A 242 2.48 -38.08 6.40
N GLU A 243 2.10 -39.07 7.19
CA GLU A 243 1.19 -38.85 8.33
C GLU A 243 1.93 -38.07 9.45
N TYR A 244 1.39 -36.93 9.79
CA TYR A 244 1.91 -36.09 10.88
C TYR A 244 1.55 -36.72 12.23
N HIS A 245 2.53 -37.09 13.01
CA HIS A 245 2.37 -37.48 14.39
C HIS A 245 3.02 -36.43 15.30
N GLU A 246 2.25 -35.87 16.23
CA GLU A 246 2.80 -34.93 17.20
C GLU A 246 3.76 -35.67 18.14
N PRO A 247 5.06 -35.30 18.16
CA PRO A 247 6.02 -36.00 18.99
C PRO A 247 5.77 -35.71 20.47
N ASN A 248 5.76 -36.75 21.28
CA ASN A 248 5.73 -36.61 22.73
C ASN A 248 7.15 -36.32 23.26
N ILE A 249 7.69 -35.12 22.99
CA ILE A 249 9.05 -34.74 23.35
C ILE A 249 9.01 -33.70 24.45
N PRO A 250 9.45 -34.00 25.68
CA PRO A 250 9.40 -33.07 26.81
C PRO A 250 10.45 -31.96 26.77
N ASN A 251 11.51 -32.09 25.99
CA ASN A 251 12.58 -31.10 25.84
C ASN A 251 12.90 -30.85 24.38
N PHE A 252 12.54 -29.68 23.92
CA PHE A 252 12.81 -29.21 22.56
C PHE A 252 14.20 -28.60 22.50
N ASP A 253 15.09 -29.15 21.69
CA ASP A 253 16.36 -28.55 21.38
C ASP A 253 16.16 -27.69 20.12
N ASP A 254 16.17 -26.37 20.28
CA ASP A 254 16.00 -25.39 19.22
C ASP A 254 17.02 -25.56 18.07
N SER A 255 18.23 -26.08 18.40
CA SER A 255 19.30 -26.27 17.43
C SER A 255 18.99 -27.33 16.37
N TYR A 256 18.13 -28.30 16.67
CA TYR A 256 17.76 -29.37 15.74
C TYR A 256 16.77 -28.91 14.67
N TYR A 257 16.00 -27.85 14.93
CA TYR A 257 14.91 -27.40 14.05
C TYR A 257 15.18 -26.04 13.38
N GLU A 258 16.41 -25.57 13.42
CA GLU A 258 16.77 -24.42 12.60
C GLU A 258 16.73 -24.78 11.08
N PRO A 259 16.20 -23.92 10.23
CA PRO A 259 15.82 -22.52 10.45
C PRO A 259 14.29 -22.30 10.61
N THR A 260 13.65 -22.87 11.62
CA THR A 260 12.20 -22.72 11.80
C THR A 260 11.86 -21.39 12.45
N PRO A 261 10.88 -20.65 11.97
CA PRO A 261 10.44 -19.41 12.62
C PRO A 261 10.06 -19.62 14.08
N THR A 262 10.44 -18.69 14.96
CA THR A 262 10.07 -18.72 16.37
C THR A 262 8.78 -17.94 16.66
N ARG A 263 8.36 -17.07 15.75
CA ARG A 263 7.18 -16.22 15.91
C ARG A 263 6.28 -16.25 14.69
N ALA A 264 4.98 -16.13 14.93
CA ALA A 264 3.99 -15.84 13.91
C ALA A 264 3.75 -14.33 13.82
N ILE A 265 3.43 -13.86 12.61
CA ILE A 265 3.05 -12.48 12.34
C ILE A 265 1.64 -12.44 11.75
N SER A 266 0.84 -11.48 12.18
CA SER A 266 -0.48 -11.17 11.63
C SER A 266 -0.55 -9.72 11.22
N LEU A 267 -1.25 -9.45 10.13
CA LEU A 267 -1.48 -8.10 9.61
C LEU A 267 -2.99 -7.80 9.65
N MET A 268 -3.34 -6.65 10.22
CA MET A 268 -4.67 -6.07 10.08
C MET A 268 -4.58 -4.89 9.11
N TRP A 269 -5.19 -5.04 7.95
CA TRP A 269 -5.27 -4.01 6.92
C TRP A 269 -6.59 -3.25 7.03
N ASN A 270 -6.54 -1.92 7.01
CA ASN A 270 -7.69 -1.08 7.25
C ASN A 270 -8.05 -0.25 6.01
N GLN A 271 -9.28 -0.41 5.54
CA GLN A 271 -9.84 0.37 4.44
C GLN A 271 -11.01 1.21 4.93
N ARG A 272 -11.05 2.52 4.55
CA ARG A 272 -12.18 3.42 4.87
C ARG A 272 -13.40 3.17 3.99
N SER A 273 -13.12 2.75 2.75
CA SER A 273 -14.13 2.48 1.74
C SER A 273 -13.55 1.55 0.69
N VAL A 274 -14.35 0.63 0.22
CA VAL A 274 -13.99 -0.29 -0.84
C VAL A 274 -15.19 -0.50 -1.75
N ASP A 275 -14.99 -0.34 -3.05
CA ASP A 275 -15.88 -0.87 -4.05
C ASP A 275 -15.61 -2.37 -4.14
N THR A 276 -16.53 -3.19 -3.61
CA THR A 276 -16.30 -4.63 -3.48
C THR A 276 -16.16 -5.33 -4.82
N PHE A 277 -16.76 -4.79 -5.88
CA PHE A 277 -16.62 -5.35 -7.22
C PHE A 277 -15.29 -4.97 -7.89
N LEU A 278 -14.86 -3.72 -7.76
CA LEU A 278 -13.65 -3.19 -8.36
C LEU A 278 -12.47 -3.20 -7.39
N GLY A 279 -12.69 -2.77 -6.16
CA GLY A 279 -11.65 -2.46 -5.19
C GLY A 279 -11.03 -3.66 -4.51
N LEU A 280 -11.81 -4.62 -4.00
CA LEU A 280 -11.25 -5.82 -3.37
C LEU A 280 -10.33 -6.62 -4.32
N PRO A 281 -10.67 -6.75 -5.61
CA PRO A 281 -9.80 -7.40 -6.56
C PRO A 281 -8.56 -6.59 -6.97
N PHE A 282 -8.49 -5.29 -6.71
CA PHE A 282 -7.42 -4.42 -7.20
C PHE A 282 -6.61 -3.71 -6.10
N ASN A 283 -7.14 -3.63 -4.87
CA ASN A 283 -6.58 -2.83 -3.78
C ASN A 283 -6.22 -3.70 -2.56
N ILE A 284 -5.57 -4.81 -2.78
CA ILE A 284 -5.06 -5.63 -1.68
C ILE A 284 -3.62 -5.30 -1.39
#